data_5650156cc693a16012047bebcda03554
#
_entry.id   5650156cc693a16012047bebcda03554
#
_cell.length_a   1.000
_cell.length_b   1.000
_cell.length_c   1.000
_cell.angle_alpha   90.00
_cell.angle_beta   90.00
_cell.angle_gamma   90.00
#
_symmetry.space_group_name_H-M   'P 1'
#
loop_
_entity.id
_entity.type
_entity.pdbx_description
1 polymer ?
#
loop_
_entity_poly.entity_id
_entity_poly.type
_entity_poly.pdbx_seq_one_letter_code
_entity_poly.pdbx_strand_id
1 'polypeptide(L)'
;MVERFKVLTYITRGSQLLVFTHPDSPEAGIQVPGGSVEPGEMVEDAALREAIEETGLAGLRLSSFLGEMRRDMSDFGLYEIHHRYYFHVWCDEEPPQSWRYGEFTPSISSGRVEPIPFDFYWHNLTDGVPALIANQAAYIPKLASILGL
;
A
#
# COMPACT_ATOMS: atom_id res chain seq x y z
N MET A 1 -18.76 13.21 -8.44
CA MET A 1 -17.48 12.50 -8.27
C MET A 1 -17.72 11.03 -7.98
N VAL A 2 -16.86 10.18 -8.50
CA VAL A 2 -16.89 8.75 -8.18
C VAL A 2 -16.26 8.55 -6.80
N GLU A 3 -16.89 7.76 -5.96
CA GLU A 3 -16.32 7.39 -4.66
C GLU A 3 -15.69 6.01 -4.74
N ARG A 4 -14.46 5.89 -4.21
CA ARG A 4 -13.71 4.63 -4.17
C ARG A 4 -13.36 4.32 -2.72
N PHE A 5 -13.46 3.06 -2.35
CA PHE A 5 -13.07 2.58 -1.03
C PHE A 5 -11.76 1.82 -1.17
N LYS A 6 -10.74 2.32 -0.48
CA LYS A 6 -9.36 1.86 -0.60
C LYS A 6 -8.82 1.43 0.76
N VAL A 7 -7.95 0.42 0.75
CA VAL A 7 -7.13 0.06 1.90
C VAL A 7 -5.68 0.40 1.59
N LEU A 8 -4.96 0.86 2.59
CA LEU A 8 -3.52 1.07 2.54
C LEU A 8 -2.89 0.31 3.70
N THR A 9 -1.81 -0.39 3.43
CA THR A 9 -1.18 -1.25 4.43
C THR A 9 0.25 -0.81 4.70
N TYR A 10 0.56 -0.62 5.98
CA TYR A 10 1.92 -0.46 6.44
C TYR A 10 2.42 -1.83 6.87
N ILE A 11 3.11 -2.51 5.97
CA ILE A 11 3.68 -3.83 6.23
C ILE A 11 5.04 -3.62 6.85
N THR A 12 5.25 -4.12 8.06
CA THR A 12 6.50 -3.92 8.78
C THR A 12 7.15 -5.23 9.18
N ARG A 13 8.47 -5.16 9.30
CA ARG A 13 9.32 -6.18 9.89
C ARG A 13 10.38 -5.47 10.72
N GLY A 14 10.28 -5.58 12.05
CA GLY A 14 11.09 -4.75 12.95
C GLY A 14 10.77 -3.27 12.72
N SER A 15 11.78 -2.45 12.51
CA SER A 15 11.64 -1.02 12.22
C SER A 15 11.53 -0.71 10.72
N GLN A 16 11.44 -1.73 9.88
CA GLN A 16 11.41 -1.57 8.43
C GLN A 16 9.99 -1.58 7.90
N LEU A 17 9.69 -0.64 7.01
CA LEU A 17 8.42 -0.48 6.32
C LEU A 17 8.58 -0.87 4.86
N LEU A 18 7.67 -1.71 4.37
CA LEU A 18 7.66 -2.08 2.96
C LEU A 18 7.09 -0.97 2.11
N VAL A 19 7.86 -0.55 1.11
CA VAL A 19 7.45 0.46 0.12
C VAL A 19 7.79 -0.04 -1.27
N PHE A 20 7.23 0.63 -2.29
CA PHE A 20 7.53 0.28 -3.67
C PHE A 20 7.51 1.51 -4.57
N THR A 21 8.11 1.35 -5.73
CA THR A 21 8.05 2.32 -6.83
C THR A 21 7.57 1.63 -8.11
N HIS A 22 7.06 2.43 -9.05
CA HIS A 22 6.67 1.97 -10.37
C HIS A 22 7.82 2.25 -11.34
N PRO A 23 8.57 1.24 -11.78
CA PRO A 23 9.67 1.49 -12.73
C PRO A 23 9.19 2.03 -14.07
N ASP A 24 7.95 1.70 -14.49
CA ASP A 24 7.37 2.20 -15.76
C ASP A 24 6.71 3.58 -15.60
N SER A 25 6.53 4.06 -14.39
CA SER A 25 5.85 5.33 -14.09
C SER A 25 6.51 6.00 -12.89
N PRO A 26 7.73 6.55 -13.04
CA PRO A 26 8.47 7.15 -11.93
C PRO A 26 7.71 8.28 -11.23
N GLU A 27 6.83 8.97 -11.93
CA GLU A 27 5.99 10.03 -11.37
C GLU A 27 4.98 9.54 -10.35
N ALA A 28 4.70 8.23 -10.30
CA ALA A 28 3.85 7.65 -9.29
C ALA A 28 4.49 7.66 -7.88
N GLY A 29 5.80 7.95 -7.79
CA GLY A 29 6.49 8.16 -6.52
C GLY A 29 6.64 6.90 -5.68
N ILE A 30 6.97 7.10 -4.41
CA ILE A 30 7.09 6.01 -3.43
C ILE A 30 5.73 5.76 -2.80
N GLN A 31 5.34 4.51 -2.72
CA GLN A 31 4.02 4.11 -2.23
C GLN A 31 4.11 2.95 -1.24
N VAL A 32 3.05 2.82 -0.42
CA VAL A 32 2.81 1.60 0.37
C VAL A 32 1.80 0.71 -0.35
N PRO A 33 1.82 -0.60 -0.12
CA PRO A 33 0.85 -1.51 -0.74
C PRO A 33 -0.59 -1.15 -0.36
N GLY A 34 -1.48 -1.28 -1.32
CA GLY A 34 -2.90 -0.99 -1.11
C GLY A 34 -3.74 -1.52 -2.25
N GLY A 35 -5.01 -1.22 -2.22
CA GLY A 35 -5.94 -1.65 -3.26
C GLY A 35 -7.38 -1.31 -2.94
N SER A 36 -8.29 -1.85 -3.72
CA SER A 36 -9.71 -1.55 -3.61
C SER A 36 -10.43 -2.56 -2.71
N VAL A 37 -11.37 -2.04 -1.91
CA VAL A 37 -12.32 -2.87 -1.19
C VAL A 37 -13.38 -3.33 -2.17
N GLU A 38 -13.66 -4.63 -2.22
CA GLU A 38 -14.68 -5.19 -3.08
C GLU A 38 -16.07 -5.02 -2.46
N PRO A 39 -17.15 -5.01 -3.29
CA PRO A 39 -18.50 -4.92 -2.76
C PRO A 39 -18.79 -6.03 -1.75
N GLY A 40 -19.28 -5.64 -0.57
CA GLY A 40 -19.61 -6.58 0.50
C GLY A 40 -18.42 -7.10 1.31
N GLU A 41 -17.20 -6.72 0.95
CA GLU A 41 -16.00 -7.13 1.66
C GLU A 41 -15.77 -6.27 2.90
N MET A 42 -15.37 -6.89 3.99
CA MET A 42 -14.92 -6.16 5.18
C MET A 42 -13.57 -5.49 4.87
N VAL A 43 -13.36 -4.28 5.39
CA VAL A 43 -12.10 -3.56 5.12
C VAL A 43 -10.87 -4.29 5.66
N GLU A 44 -11.02 -5.00 6.79
CA GLU A 44 -9.94 -5.82 7.36
C GLU A 44 -9.53 -6.95 6.41
N ASP A 45 -10.50 -7.60 5.81
CA ASP A 45 -10.26 -8.69 4.86
C ASP A 45 -9.63 -8.16 3.57
N ALA A 46 -10.10 -6.99 3.10
CA ALA A 46 -9.53 -6.32 1.93
C ALA A 46 -8.07 -5.96 2.17
N ALA A 47 -7.75 -5.44 3.36
CA ALA A 47 -6.39 -5.05 3.70
C ALA A 47 -5.42 -6.23 3.59
N LEU A 48 -5.74 -7.36 4.20
CA LEU A 48 -4.88 -8.54 4.15
C LEU A 48 -4.82 -9.15 2.75
N ARG A 49 -5.96 -9.25 2.07
CA ARG A 49 -6.03 -9.77 0.70
C ARG A 49 -5.16 -8.95 -0.25
N GLU A 50 -5.32 -7.62 -0.25
CA GLU A 50 -4.54 -6.73 -1.12
C GLU A 50 -3.05 -6.77 -0.79
N ALA A 51 -2.70 -6.84 0.50
CA ALA A 51 -1.30 -6.96 0.91
C ALA A 51 -0.65 -8.22 0.32
N ILE A 52 -1.34 -9.34 0.37
CA ILE A 52 -0.85 -10.61 -0.18
C ILE A 52 -0.76 -10.55 -1.71
N GLU A 53 -1.84 -10.09 -2.36
CA GLU A 53 -1.91 -10.04 -3.83
C GLU A 53 -0.87 -9.11 -4.44
N GLU A 54 -0.69 -7.93 -3.83
CA GLU A 54 0.20 -6.91 -4.40
C GLU A 54 1.67 -7.21 -4.19
N THR A 55 2.04 -7.82 -3.05
CA THR A 55 3.44 -8.07 -2.70
C THR A 55 3.94 -9.45 -3.07
N GLY A 56 3.04 -10.41 -3.19
CA GLY A 56 3.39 -11.83 -3.35
C GLY A 56 3.94 -12.49 -2.10
N LEU A 57 3.92 -11.79 -0.95
CA LEU A 57 4.44 -12.33 0.30
C LEU A 57 3.45 -13.29 0.96
N ALA A 58 3.99 -14.35 1.55
CA ALA A 58 3.30 -15.17 2.53
C ALA A 58 3.63 -14.64 3.94
N GLY A 59 3.07 -15.23 4.98
CA GLY A 59 3.43 -14.87 6.36
C GLY A 59 3.04 -13.46 6.78
N LEU A 60 2.05 -12.87 6.13
CA LEU A 60 1.51 -11.57 6.52
C LEU A 60 0.39 -11.77 7.54
N ARG A 61 0.38 -10.93 8.57
CA ARG A 61 -0.59 -11.00 9.66
C ARG A 61 -1.14 -9.62 9.97
N LEU A 62 -2.45 -9.48 9.87
CA LEU A 62 -3.11 -8.21 10.19
C LEU A 62 -2.90 -7.87 11.66
N SER A 63 -2.55 -6.61 11.92
CA SER A 63 -2.30 -6.10 13.27
C SER A 63 -3.40 -5.15 13.70
N SER A 64 -3.33 -3.88 13.27
CA SER A 64 -4.18 -2.82 13.81
C SER A 64 -4.79 -1.97 12.71
N PHE A 65 -6.02 -1.52 12.94
CA PHE A 65 -6.59 -0.42 12.20
C PHE A 65 -5.98 0.90 12.72
N LEU A 66 -5.44 1.71 11.81
CA LEU A 66 -4.75 2.94 12.18
C LEU A 66 -5.65 4.17 12.05
N GLY A 67 -6.57 4.18 11.11
CA GLY A 67 -7.45 5.29 10.88
C GLY A 67 -8.00 5.33 9.47
N GLU A 68 -8.92 6.26 9.25
CA GLU A 68 -9.52 6.47 7.93
C GLU A 68 -9.38 7.93 7.50
N MET A 69 -9.32 8.13 6.18
CA MET A 69 -9.15 9.44 5.58
C MET A 69 -9.96 9.51 4.30
N ARG A 70 -10.63 10.63 4.11
CA ARG A 70 -11.30 10.96 2.85
C ARG A 70 -10.38 11.88 2.04
N ARG A 71 -10.08 11.51 0.81
CA ARG A 71 -9.18 12.30 -0.03
C ARG A 71 -9.78 12.55 -1.42
N ASP A 72 -9.84 13.84 -1.77
CA ASP A 72 -10.15 14.28 -3.13
C ASP A 72 -8.91 14.07 -4.00
N MET A 73 -9.05 13.32 -5.07
CA MET A 73 -7.95 12.96 -5.96
C MET A 73 -7.81 13.89 -7.17
N SER A 74 -8.48 15.05 -7.17
CA SER A 74 -8.43 15.97 -8.31
C SER A 74 -7.03 16.53 -8.58
N ASP A 75 -6.18 16.65 -7.57
CA ASP A 75 -4.78 17.04 -7.71
C ASP A 75 -3.94 16.00 -8.49
N PHE A 76 -4.44 14.77 -8.60
CA PHE A 76 -3.85 13.73 -9.43
C PHE A 76 -4.62 13.53 -10.75
N GLY A 77 -5.49 14.48 -11.10
CA GLY A 77 -6.24 14.43 -12.35
C GLY A 77 -7.42 13.46 -12.36
N LEU A 78 -7.86 12.97 -11.20
CA LEU A 78 -8.97 12.05 -11.07
C LEU A 78 -10.20 12.73 -10.48
N TYR A 79 -11.35 12.54 -11.11
CA TYR A 79 -12.64 13.01 -10.57
C TYR A 79 -13.18 11.97 -9.58
N GLU A 80 -12.44 11.77 -8.50
CA GLU A 80 -12.70 10.73 -7.52
C GLU A 80 -12.45 11.21 -6.09
N ILE A 81 -13.25 10.67 -5.17
CA ILE A 81 -13.00 10.76 -3.73
C ILE A 81 -12.60 9.37 -3.26
N HIS A 82 -11.45 9.27 -2.61
CA HIS A 82 -11.00 8.02 -2.01
C HIS A 82 -11.31 8.01 -0.51
N HIS A 83 -12.03 6.98 -0.07
CA HIS A 83 -12.19 6.66 1.35
C HIS A 83 -11.12 5.65 1.68
N ARG A 84 -10.12 6.04 2.45
CA ARG A 84 -8.92 5.25 2.73
C ARG A 84 -8.95 4.72 4.14
N TYR A 85 -8.71 3.43 4.27
CA TYR A 85 -8.60 2.72 5.54
C TYR A 85 -7.17 2.24 5.68
N TYR A 86 -6.45 2.71 6.70
CA TYR A 86 -5.03 2.43 6.93
C TYR A 86 -4.89 1.33 7.96
N PHE A 87 -4.12 0.32 7.64
CA PHE A 87 -3.88 -0.85 8.50
C PHE A 87 -2.40 -1.12 8.67
N HIS A 88 -2.03 -1.60 9.86
CA HIS A 88 -0.73 -2.15 10.13
C HIS A 88 -0.76 -3.66 9.92
N VAL A 89 0.25 -4.19 9.24
CA VAL A 89 0.40 -5.62 8.92
C VAL A 89 1.82 -6.05 9.30
N TRP A 90 1.92 -7.12 10.08
CA TRP A 90 3.21 -7.72 10.40
C TRP A 90 3.65 -8.66 9.29
N CYS A 91 4.95 -8.62 8.95
CA CYS A 91 5.57 -9.64 8.11
C CYS A 91 6.35 -10.58 9.02
N ASP A 92 5.86 -11.81 9.16
CA ASP A 92 6.45 -12.80 10.06
C ASP A 92 7.51 -13.67 9.35
N GLU A 93 7.70 -13.47 8.05
CA GLU A 93 8.72 -14.15 7.25
C GLU A 93 9.93 -13.27 7.03
N GLU A 94 10.99 -13.86 6.48
CA GLU A 94 12.22 -13.16 6.12
C GLU A 94 12.30 -13.00 4.59
N PRO A 95 11.64 -11.96 4.02
CA PRO A 95 11.63 -11.76 2.58
C PRO A 95 12.98 -11.21 2.10
N PRO A 96 13.21 -11.19 0.78
CA PRO A 96 14.37 -10.50 0.22
C PRO A 96 14.37 -9.03 0.62
N GLN A 97 15.55 -8.39 0.63
CA GLN A 97 15.69 -6.96 0.90
C GLN A 97 14.99 -6.11 -0.17
N SER A 98 14.93 -6.60 -1.39
CA SER A 98 14.21 -5.98 -2.51
C SER A 98 13.81 -7.05 -3.51
N TRP A 99 12.72 -6.81 -4.22
CA TRP A 99 12.27 -7.71 -5.29
C TRP A 99 11.34 -6.96 -6.23
N ARG A 100 11.16 -7.52 -7.43
CA ARG A 100 10.18 -7.05 -8.39
C ARG A 100 9.01 -8.03 -8.42
N TYR A 101 7.80 -7.49 -8.36
CA TYR A 101 6.57 -8.27 -8.45
C TYR A 101 5.56 -7.51 -9.29
N GLY A 102 4.77 -8.22 -10.09
CA GLY A 102 3.79 -7.59 -10.97
C GLY A 102 2.37 -7.87 -10.51
N GLU A 103 1.56 -6.80 -10.39
CA GLU A 103 0.13 -6.94 -10.26
C GLU A 103 -0.45 -7.31 -11.62
N PHE A 104 -1.10 -8.46 -11.70
CA PHE A 104 -1.73 -8.93 -12.93
C PHE A 104 -3.18 -8.48 -12.96
N THR A 105 -3.41 -7.22 -13.38
CA THR A 105 -4.75 -6.71 -13.63
C THR A 105 -4.89 -6.47 -15.12
N PRO A 106 -5.57 -7.36 -15.86
CA PRO A 106 -5.78 -7.13 -17.30
C PRO A 106 -6.61 -5.85 -17.46
N SER A 107 -5.99 -4.83 -18.07
CA SER A 107 -6.68 -3.60 -18.40
C SER A 107 -7.11 -3.67 -19.86
N ILE A 108 -8.40 -3.84 -20.08
CA ILE A 108 -8.98 -3.87 -21.44
C ILE A 108 -8.77 -2.53 -22.13
N SER A 109 -8.77 -1.44 -21.36
CA SER A 109 -8.61 -0.09 -21.92
C SER A 109 -7.20 0.21 -22.43
N SER A 110 -6.17 -0.41 -21.87
CA SER A 110 -4.79 -0.23 -22.30
C SER A 110 -4.30 -1.30 -23.27
N GLY A 111 -5.07 -2.39 -23.43
CA GLY A 111 -4.66 -3.55 -24.19
C GLY A 111 -3.45 -4.27 -23.61
N ARG A 112 -3.04 -3.92 -22.40
CA ARG A 112 -1.87 -4.48 -21.74
C ARG A 112 -2.25 -5.79 -21.04
N VAL A 113 -1.62 -6.89 -21.45
CA VAL A 113 -1.78 -8.21 -20.87
C VAL A 113 -0.64 -8.61 -19.92
N GLU A 114 0.41 -7.80 -19.85
CA GLU A 114 1.55 -8.05 -18.99
C GLU A 114 1.33 -7.46 -17.60
N PRO A 115 1.89 -8.08 -16.53
CA PRO A 115 1.82 -7.52 -15.19
C PRO A 115 2.45 -6.12 -15.14
N ILE A 116 1.86 -5.23 -14.33
CA ILE A 116 2.46 -3.93 -14.04
C ILE A 116 3.54 -4.18 -12.97
N PRO A 117 4.83 -3.91 -13.26
CA PRO A 117 5.88 -4.21 -12.31
C PRO A 117 5.95 -3.18 -11.19
N PHE A 118 6.18 -3.67 -9.97
CA PHE A 118 6.48 -2.87 -8.80
C PHE A 118 7.83 -3.29 -8.25
N ASP A 119 8.67 -2.32 -7.91
CA ASP A 119 9.95 -2.56 -7.27
C ASP A 119 9.81 -2.32 -5.77
N PHE A 120 9.79 -3.42 -5.01
CA PHE A 120 9.64 -3.41 -3.55
C PHE A 120 10.98 -3.33 -2.86
N TYR A 121 11.03 -2.56 -1.77
CA TYR A 121 12.19 -2.52 -0.87
C TYR A 121 11.75 -2.14 0.54
N TRP A 122 12.63 -2.41 1.51
CA TRP A 122 12.38 -2.09 2.91
C TRP A 122 13.04 -0.76 3.26
N HIS A 123 12.24 0.16 3.77
CA HIS A 123 12.71 1.45 4.27
C HIS A 123 12.80 1.40 5.79
N ASN A 124 13.97 1.72 6.36
CA ASN A 124 14.13 1.74 7.80
C ASN A 124 13.56 3.05 8.37
N LEU A 125 12.53 2.93 9.19
CA LEU A 125 11.85 4.09 9.79
C LEU A 125 12.74 4.86 10.78
N THR A 126 13.82 4.25 11.27
CA THR A 126 14.80 4.97 12.11
C THR A 126 15.61 5.99 11.30
N ASP A 127 15.62 5.86 9.97
CA ASP A 127 16.25 6.83 9.06
C ASP A 127 15.31 7.96 8.66
N GLY A 128 14.12 8.02 9.22
CA GLY A 128 13.10 9.02 8.93
C GLY A 128 11.91 8.47 8.18
N VAL A 129 10.91 9.32 7.97
CA VAL A 129 9.68 8.96 7.24
C VAL A 129 9.98 9.03 5.74
N PRO A 130 9.66 7.99 4.96
CA PRO A 130 9.84 8.05 3.51
C PRO A 130 8.88 9.08 2.89
N ALA A 131 9.29 9.67 1.77
CA ALA A 131 8.49 10.67 1.05
C ALA A 131 7.37 9.99 0.26
N LEU A 132 6.37 9.46 0.97
CA LEU A 132 5.24 8.76 0.35
C LEU A 132 4.31 9.74 -0.36
N ILE A 133 3.85 9.35 -1.53
CA ILE A 133 2.97 10.17 -2.36
C ILE A 133 1.53 10.19 -1.79
N ALA A 134 0.77 11.22 -2.13
CA ALA A 134 -0.68 11.30 -1.94
C ALA A 134 -1.15 11.06 -0.51
N ASN A 135 -0.46 11.63 0.47
CA ASN A 135 -0.77 11.51 1.91
C ASN A 135 -0.71 10.07 2.45
N GLN A 136 0.00 9.19 1.77
CA GLN A 136 0.13 7.82 2.26
C GLN A 136 0.89 7.72 3.58
N ALA A 137 1.65 8.76 3.96
CA ALA A 137 2.36 8.81 5.24
C ALA A 137 1.50 9.30 6.42
N ALA A 138 0.23 9.59 6.20
CA ALA A 138 -0.63 10.25 7.20
C ALA A 138 -0.65 9.57 8.57
N TYR A 139 -0.58 8.24 8.61
CA TYR A 139 -0.65 7.47 9.86
C TYR A 139 0.70 6.85 10.27
N ILE A 140 1.81 7.29 9.65
CA ILE A 140 3.16 6.84 10.06
C ILE A 140 3.46 7.20 11.52
N PRO A 141 3.08 8.39 12.03
CA PRO A 141 3.31 8.67 13.45
C PRO A 141 2.65 7.66 14.39
N LYS A 142 1.43 7.23 14.06
CA LYS A 142 0.72 6.22 14.85
C LYS A 142 1.40 4.85 14.74
N LEU A 143 1.85 4.49 13.54
CA LEU A 143 2.63 3.28 13.32
C LEU A 143 3.92 3.29 14.15
N ALA A 144 4.65 4.40 14.12
CA ALA A 144 5.90 4.54 14.88
C ALA A 144 5.66 4.33 16.37
N SER A 145 4.55 4.85 16.90
CA SER A 145 4.16 4.64 18.29
C SER A 145 3.94 3.15 18.60
N ILE A 146 3.27 2.43 17.71
CA ILE A 146 3.05 0.98 17.87
C ILE A 146 4.38 0.22 17.85
N LEU A 147 5.31 0.64 17.00
CA LEU A 147 6.63 -0.01 16.88
C LEU A 147 7.61 0.39 17.97
N GLY A 148 7.27 1.36 18.82
CA GLY A 148 8.16 1.86 19.86
C GLY A 148 9.27 2.77 19.34
N LEU A 149 9.00 3.46 18.26
CA LEU A 149 9.98 4.35 17.62
C LEU A 149 9.79 5.82 18.00
#